data_93832c76733a03a99a473764e142dcc3
#
_entry.id   93832c76733a03a99a473764e142dcc3
#
_cell.length_a   1.000
_cell.length_b   1.000
_cell.length_c   1.000
_cell.angle_alpha   90.00
_cell.angle_beta   90.00
_cell.angle_gamma   90.00
#
_symmetry.space_group_name_H-M   'P 1'
#
loop_
_entity.id
_entity.type
_entity.pdbx_description
1 polymer ?
#
loop_
_entity_poly.entity_id
_entity_poly.type
_entity_poly.pdbx_seq_one_letter_code
_entity_poly.pdbx_strand_id
1 'polypeptide(L)'
;MPKWFGGAALGSGLGLPPSDQWKAQWARVKRWRVKAERIRAKSMREELDASDLDEVVAYLQNCYHLRDWVEASRPELKALLDALFQKHFELGACRDVCNGFKHKAVKRPSHDPDFNLYREYDHFLEDGAPGRNPVLIAFADGVNLRKFDLFEFTDTCFALWTDFIAREVEAPARG
;
A
#
# COMPACT_ATOMS: atom_id res chain seq x y z
N MET A 1 -14.22 43.35 10.12
CA MET A 1 -13.41 42.16 10.43
C MET A 1 -13.64 41.14 9.35
N PRO A 2 -12.64 40.74 8.54
CA PRO A 2 -12.86 39.76 7.51
C PRO A 2 -13.01 38.38 8.18
N LYS A 3 -14.09 37.67 7.86
CA LYS A 3 -14.29 36.27 8.23
C LYS A 3 -13.26 35.44 7.44
N TRP A 4 -12.33 34.84 8.15
CA TRP A 4 -11.46 33.80 7.58
C TRP A 4 -12.34 32.63 7.22
N PHE A 5 -12.42 32.33 5.92
CA PHE A 5 -13.03 31.11 5.42
C PHE A 5 -12.20 29.94 5.97
N GLY A 6 -12.89 29.00 6.62
CA GLY A 6 -12.30 27.80 7.17
C GLY A 6 -11.42 27.13 6.13
N GLY A 7 -10.17 26.87 6.50
CA GLY A 7 -9.21 26.21 5.63
C GLY A 7 -9.75 24.86 5.17
N ALA A 8 -9.93 24.71 3.88
CA ALA A 8 -10.12 23.41 3.27
C ALA A 8 -8.91 22.58 3.63
N ALA A 9 -9.10 21.45 4.32
CA ALA A 9 -8.02 20.56 4.68
C ALA A 9 -7.27 20.16 3.39
N LEU A 10 -5.97 20.41 3.37
CA LEU A 10 -5.07 19.96 2.30
C LEU A 10 -5.17 18.43 2.22
N GLY A 11 -5.93 17.91 1.27
CA GLY A 11 -6.17 16.48 1.11
C GLY A 11 -7.62 16.10 0.85
N SER A 12 -8.60 16.98 1.16
CA SER A 12 -9.96 16.80 0.68
C SER A 12 -9.93 16.84 -0.85
N GLY A 13 -10.61 15.91 -1.52
CA GLY A 13 -10.71 15.84 -2.99
C GLY A 13 -11.33 17.14 -3.52
N LEU A 14 -10.49 18.14 -3.74
CA LEU A 14 -10.87 19.49 -4.10
C LEU A 14 -11.87 19.48 -5.25
N GLY A 15 -13.12 19.87 -4.96
CA GLY A 15 -14.20 19.95 -5.94
C GLY A 15 -14.97 18.64 -6.20
N LEU A 16 -14.62 17.52 -5.59
CA LEU A 16 -15.40 16.30 -5.70
C LEU A 16 -16.51 16.24 -4.64
N PRO A 17 -17.71 15.72 -4.99
CA PRO A 17 -18.74 15.44 -4.00
C PRO A 17 -18.23 14.42 -2.97
N PRO A 18 -18.77 14.41 -1.73
CA PRO A 18 -18.33 13.51 -0.66
C PRO A 18 -18.27 12.04 -1.08
N SER A 19 -19.25 11.56 -1.85
CA SER A 19 -19.31 10.19 -2.39
C SER A 19 -18.17 9.83 -3.34
N ASP A 20 -17.46 10.80 -3.88
CA ASP A 20 -16.42 10.62 -4.89
C ASP A 20 -15.01 10.98 -4.39
N GLN A 21 -14.87 11.40 -3.15
CA GLN A 21 -13.57 11.82 -2.59
C GLN A 21 -12.54 10.69 -2.60
N TRP A 22 -12.95 9.43 -2.50
CA TRP A 22 -12.09 8.27 -2.65
C TRP A 22 -11.32 8.25 -3.98
N LYS A 23 -11.88 8.84 -5.05
CA LYS A 23 -11.22 8.93 -6.37
C LYS A 23 -9.92 9.72 -6.31
N ALA A 24 -9.86 10.75 -5.46
CA ALA A 24 -8.63 11.52 -5.25
C ALA A 24 -7.52 10.67 -4.62
N GLN A 25 -7.88 9.84 -3.63
CA GLN A 25 -6.93 8.91 -3.00
C GLN A 25 -6.53 7.78 -3.96
N TRP A 26 -7.48 7.23 -4.72
CA TRP A 26 -7.18 6.23 -5.75
C TRP A 26 -6.22 6.78 -6.82
N ALA A 27 -6.42 8.02 -7.27
CA ALA A 27 -5.48 8.68 -8.18
C ALA A 27 -4.09 8.84 -7.55
N ARG A 28 -4.00 9.05 -6.22
CA ARG A 28 -2.74 9.09 -5.48
C ARG A 28 -2.06 7.73 -5.46
N VAL A 29 -2.79 6.64 -5.15
CA VAL A 29 -2.28 5.26 -5.22
C VAL A 29 -1.70 4.98 -6.60
N LYS A 30 -2.41 5.31 -7.67
CA LYS A 30 -1.93 5.13 -9.05
C LYS A 30 -0.64 5.90 -9.34
N ARG A 31 -0.49 7.14 -8.85
CA ARG A 31 0.76 7.92 -9.02
C ARG A 31 1.93 7.28 -8.27
N TRP A 32 1.71 6.82 -7.04
CA TRP A 32 2.75 6.12 -6.27
C TRP A 32 3.10 4.76 -6.86
N ARG A 33 2.13 4.08 -7.48
CA ARG A 33 2.39 2.87 -8.25
C ARG A 33 3.41 3.10 -9.37
N VAL A 34 3.26 4.18 -10.15
CA VAL A 34 4.21 4.52 -11.21
C VAL A 34 5.64 4.72 -10.66
N LYS A 35 5.76 5.30 -9.46
CA LYS A 35 7.07 5.44 -8.80
C LYS A 35 7.63 4.08 -8.38
N ALA A 36 6.83 3.23 -7.74
CA ALA A 36 7.24 1.88 -7.37
C ALA A 36 7.72 1.07 -8.58
N GLU A 37 7.08 1.19 -9.75
CA GLU A 37 7.51 0.55 -10.98
C GLU A 37 8.88 1.07 -11.48
N ARG A 38 9.16 2.36 -11.33
CA ARG A 38 10.49 2.91 -11.67
C ARG A 38 11.56 2.33 -10.76
N ILE A 39 11.27 2.20 -9.48
CA ILE A 39 12.18 1.61 -8.50
C ILE A 39 12.39 0.14 -8.79
N ARG A 40 11.34 -0.59 -9.17
CA ARG A 40 11.46 -1.97 -9.66
C ARG A 40 12.42 -2.06 -10.85
N ALA A 41 12.27 -1.19 -11.84
CA ALA A 41 13.16 -1.17 -12.99
C ALA A 41 14.61 -0.78 -12.63
N LYS A 42 14.79 0.12 -11.63
CA LYS A 42 16.10 0.47 -11.06
C LYS A 42 16.71 -0.75 -10.36
N SER A 43 15.95 -1.46 -9.53
CA SER A 43 16.43 -2.61 -8.75
C SER A 43 16.98 -3.76 -9.60
N MET A 44 16.62 -3.82 -10.87
CA MET A 44 17.14 -4.80 -11.83
C MET A 44 18.58 -4.50 -12.31
N ARG A 45 19.06 -3.26 -12.07
CA ARG A 45 20.34 -2.76 -12.62
C ARG A 45 21.26 -2.20 -11.54
N GLU A 46 20.69 -1.71 -10.47
CA GLU A 46 21.39 -0.92 -9.45
C GLU A 46 20.92 -1.35 -8.05
N GLU A 47 21.73 -1.02 -7.06
CA GLU A 47 21.26 -1.10 -5.67
C GLU A 47 20.26 0.01 -5.38
N LEU A 48 19.26 -0.32 -4.57
CA LEU A 48 18.31 0.64 -4.06
C LEU A 48 18.88 1.34 -2.82
N ASP A 49 18.66 2.64 -2.78
CA ASP A 49 18.95 3.43 -1.58
C ASP A 49 17.71 3.57 -0.67
N ALA A 50 17.90 4.19 0.49
CA ALA A 50 16.81 4.38 1.45
C ALA A 50 15.65 5.20 0.87
N SER A 51 15.94 6.19 0.01
CA SER A 51 14.91 7.02 -0.63
C SER A 51 14.03 6.20 -1.59
N ASP A 52 14.62 5.25 -2.31
CA ASP A 52 13.87 4.33 -3.16
C ASP A 52 12.88 3.50 -2.33
N LEU A 53 13.36 2.94 -1.21
CA LEU A 53 12.53 2.14 -0.32
C LEU A 53 11.42 2.98 0.33
N ASP A 54 11.71 4.23 0.72
CA ASP A 54 10.72 5.16 1.25
C ASP A 54 9.59 5.44 0.24
N GLU A 55 9.91 5.54 -1.06
CA GLU A 55 8.89 5.71 -2.09
C GLU A 55 7.98 4.47 -2.23
N VAL A 56 8.52 3.26 -2.13
CA VAL A 56 7.71 2.03 -2.14
C VAL A 56 6.86 1.93 -0.88
N VAL A 57 7.41 2.28 0.28
CA VAL A 57 6.65 2.35 1.54
C VAL A 57 5.53 3.36 1.44
N ALA A 58 5.78 4.54 0.87
CA ALA A 58 4.74 5.55 0.65
C ALA A 58 3.62 5.02 -0.27
N TYR A 59 3.93 4.17 -1.26
CA TYR A 59 2.92 3.49 -2.04
C TYR A 59 2.03 2.58 -1.16
N LEU A 60 2.63 1.72 -0.33
CA LEU A 60 1.89 0.81 0.56
C LEU A 60 1.03 1.58 1.58
N GLN A 61 1.55 2.67 2.13
CA GLN A 61 0.78 3.56 3.01
C GLN A 61 -0.44 4.15 2.30
N ASN A 62 -0.29 4.58 1.04
CA ASN A 62 -1.42 5.10 0.27
C ASN A 62 -2.45 4.01 -0.07
N CYS A 63 -2.03 2.76 -0.27
CA CYS A 63 -2.95 1.62 -0.40
C CYS A 63 -3.78 1.41 0.88
N TYR A 64 -3.15 1.52 2.06
CA TYR A 64 -3.89 1.42 3.32
C TYR A 64 -4.85 2.58 3.52
N HIS A 65 -4.40 3.82 3.32
CA HIS A 65 -5.25 5.00 3.48
C HIS A 65 -6.45 5.02 2.53
N LEU A 66 -6.36 4.35 1.38
CA LEU A 66 -7.51 4.25 0.46
C LEU A 66 -8.73 3.61 1.13
N ARG A 67 -8.52 2.68 2.08
CA ARG A 67 -9.60 2.09 2.88
C ARG A 67 -10.42 3.17 3.59
N ASP A 68 -9.76 4.08 4.30
CA ASP A 68 -10.43 5.12 5.07
C ASP A 68 -11.19 6.11 4.16
N TRP A 69 -10.63 6.41 2.98
CA TRP A 69 -11.29 7.28 2.01
C TRP A 69 -12.51 6.62 1.36
N VAL A 70 -12.44 5.32 1.06
CA VAL A 70 -13.60 4.59 0.56
C VAL A 70 -14.66 4.46 1.64
N GLU A 71 -14.29 4.10 2.88
CA GLU A 71 -15.23 4.00 4.00
C GLU A 71 -15.92 5.35 4.27
N ALA A 72 -15.19 6.47 4.25
CA ALA A 72 -15.75 7.79 4.45
C ALA A 72 -16.69 8.22 3.32
N SER A 73 -16.39 7.84 2.06
CA SER A 73 -17.20 8.20 0.88
C SER A 73 -18.39 7.27 0.67
N ARG A 74 -18.28 6.03 1.10
CA ARG A 74 -19.23 4.92 0.87
C ARG A 74 -19.34 4.09 2.17
N PRO A 75 -19.98 4.63 3.23
CA PRO A 75 -20.05 3.96 4.54
C PRO A 75 -20.71 2.58 4.50
N GLU A 76 -21.62 2.37 3.55
CA GLU A 76 -22.30 1.09 3.33
C GLU A 76 -21.35 -0.04 2.94
N LEU A 77 -20.15 0.27 2.40
CA LEU A 77 -19.14 -0.70 2.02
C LEU A 77 -18.23 -1.14 3.17
N LYS A 78 -18.41 -0.60 4.37
CA LYS A 78 -17.54 -0.90 5.52
C LYS A 78 -17.34 -2.39 5.76
N ALA A 79 -18.43 -3.18 5.79
CA ALA A 79 -18.34 -4.62 6.03
C ALA A 79 -17.56 -5.36 4.93
N LEU A 80 -17.69 -4.94 3.67
CA LEU A 80 -16.95 -5.50 2.55
C LEU A 80 -15.47 -5.12 2.60
N LEU A 81 -15.14 -3.89 3.01
CA LEU A 81 -13.76 -3.45 3.24
C LEU A 81 -13.10 -4.23 4.39
N ASP A 82 -13.80 -4.42 5.49
CA ASP A 82 -13.30 -5.22 6.62
C ASP A 82 -13.04 -6.66 6.18
N ALA A 83 -13.95 -7.27 5.43
CA ALA A 83 -13.77 -8.63 4.88
C ALA A 83 -12.60 -8.69 3.88
N LEU A 84 -12.42 -7.69 3.02
CA LEU A 84 -11.30 -7.62 2.09
C LEU A 84 -9.95 -7.63 2.84
N PHE A 85 -9.82 -6.80 3.89
CA PHE A 85 -8.59 -6.71 4.68
C PHE A 85 -8.34 -7.94 5.57
N GLN A 86 -9.39 -8.62 6.02
CA GLN A 86 -9.27 -9.87 6.75
C GLN A 86 -8.84 -11.03 5.84
N LYS A 87 -9.36 -11.07 4.62
CA LYS A 87 -9.11 -12.14 3.66
C LYS A 87 -7.71 -12.08 3.05
N HIS A 88 -7.18 -10.89 2.82
CA HIS A 88 -5.94 -10.69 2.07
C HIS A 88 -4.83 -10.16 2.97
N PHE A 89 -3.83 -11.02 3.18
CA PHE A 89 -2.66 -10.71 4.03
C PHE A 89 -1.98 -9.39 3.61
N GLU A 90 -1.81 -9.18 2.31
CA GLU A 90 -1.07 -8.05 1.75
C GLU A 90 -1.70 -6.70 2.15
N LEU A 91 -3.03 -6.61 2.13
CA LEU A 91 -3.72 -5.38 2.57
C LEU A 91 -3.65 -5.18 4.08
N GLY A 92 -3.75 -6.27 4.86
CA GLY A 92 -3.54 -6.21 6.31
C GLY A 92 -2.13 -5.75 6.65
N ALA A 93 -1.12 -6.27 5.96
CA ALA A 93 0.28 -5.89 6.10
C ALA A 93 0.55 -4.43 5.70
N CYS A 94 -0.14 -3.87 4.68
CA CYS A 94 -0.07 -2.44 4.39
C CYS A 94 -0.44 -1.57 5.60
N ARG A 95 -1.38 -2.01 6.44
CA ARG A 95 -1.71 -1.33 7.69
C ARG A 95 -0.52 -1.34 8.66
N ASP A 96 0.15 -2.47 8.80
CA ASP A 96 1.29 -2.60 9.71
C ASP A 96 2.46 -1.75 9.22
N VAL A 97 2.74 -1.75 7.91
CA VAL A 97 3.72 -0.86 7.28
C VAL A 97 3.39 0.61 7.59
N CYS A 98 2.14 1.04 7.40
CA CYS A 98 1.71 2.40 7.69
C CYS A 98 1.91 2.76 9.16
N ASN A 99 1.55 1.87 10.07
CA ASN A 99 1.65 2.08 11.50
C ASN A 99 3.10 2.01 12.01
N GLY A 100 3.92 1.11 11.48
CA GLY A 100 5.33 0.97 11.84
C GLY A 100 6.15 2.22 11.54
N PHE A 101 5.91 2.87 10.41
CA PHE A 101 6.55 4.15 10.08
C PHE A 101 6.01 5.34 10.87
N LYS A 102 4.79 5.26 11.36
CA LYS A 102 4.14 6.35 12.10
C LYS A 102 4.41 6.31 13.60
N HIS A 103 4.63 5.15 14.16
CA HIS A 103 4.73 4.94 15.61
C HIS A 103 5.95 4.11 15.96
N LYS A 104 6.68 4.51 17.02
CA LYS A 104 7.80 3.75 17.56
C LYS A 104 7.40 2.35 18.06
N ALA A 105 6.13 2.15 18.38
CA ALA A 105 5.58 0.86 18.76
C ALA A 105 4.11 0.77 18.33
N VAL A 106 3.75 -0.30 17.65
CA VAL A 106 2.37 -0.59 17.23
C VAL A 106 1.69 -1.42 18.31
N LYS A 107 0.67 -0.85 18.94
CA LYS A 107 -0.02 -1.53 20.06
C LYS A 107 -0.90 -2.71 19.62
N ARG A 108 -1.39 -2.70 18.39
CA ARG A 108 -2.27 -3.74 17.82
C ARG A 108 -1.96 -3.92 16.33
N PRO A 109 -0.86 -4.61 15.99
CA PRO A 109 -0.54 -4.91 14.59
C PRO A 109 -1.58 -5.88 14.00
N SER A 110 -1.73 -5.88 12.68
CA SER A 110 -2.51 -6.91 11.98
C SER A 110 -1.73 -8.21 11.90
N HIS A 111 -0.42 -8.11 11.64
CA HIS A 111 0.49 -9.23 11.46
C HIS A 111 1.80 -8.98 12.21
N ASP A 112 2.59 -7.99 11.79
CA ASP A 112 3.92 -7.71 12.34
C ASP A 112 4.20 -6.21 12.38
N PRO A 113 4.47 -5.64 13.58
CA PRO A 113 4.83 -4.23 13.71
C PRO A 113 6.27 -3.94 13.25
N ASP A 114 7.14 -4.96 13.21
CA ASP A 114 8.57 -4.87 12.99
C ASP A 114 8.99 -5.53 11.67
N PHE A 115 8.15 -5.37 10.61
CA PHE A 115 8.47 -5.89 9.29
C PHE A 115 9.84 -5.41 8.81
N ASN A 116 10.50 -6.22 7.97
CA ASN A 116 11.82 -5.93 7.43
C ASN A 116 11.79 -5.82 5.90
N LEU A 117 12.53 -4.82 5.39
CA LEU A 117 12.84 -4.69 3.97
C LEU A 117 14.33 -4.98 3.77
N TYR A 118 14.67 -5.92 2.91
CA TYR A 118 16.07 -6.27 2.64
C TYR A 118 16.22 -6.85 1.23
N ARG A 119 17.46 -6.85 0.74
CA ARG A 119 17.82 -7.55 -0.49
C ARG A 119 18.44 -8.90 -0.13
N GLU A 120 17.94 -9.97 -0.72
CA GLU A 120 18.55 -11.27 -0.63
C GLU A 120 19.57 -11.41 -1.76
N TYR A 121 20.84 -11.69 -1.41
CA TYR A 121 21.90 -11.92 -2.37
C TYR A 121 22.07 -13.43 -2.54
N ASP A 122 21.88 -13.90 -3.76
CA ASP A 122 22.15 -15.29 -4.10
C ASP A 122 23.66 -15.46 -4.38
N HIS A 123 24.37 -16.05 -3.44
CA HIS A 123 25.82 -16.23 -3.53
C HIS A 123 26.24 -17.42 -4.42
N PHE A 124 25.28 -18.16 -4.99
CA PHE A 124 25.52 -19.41 -5.70
C PHE A 124 24.96 -19.41 -7.12
N LEU A 125 25.49 -18.56 -7.99
CA LEU A 125 25.29 -18.73 -9.41
C LEU A 125 26.59 -19.26 -10.04
N GLU A 126 26.64 -20.58 -10.28
CA GLU A 126 27.80 -21.25 -10.87
C GLU A 126 28.07 -20.84 -12.31
N ASP A 127 27.19 -20.14 -13.00
CA ASP A 127 27.28 -19.88 -14.45
C ASP A 127 27.35 -18.43 -14.89
N GLY A 128 27.69 -17.50 -14.01
CA GLY A 128 27.89 -16.08 -14.42
C GLY A 128 26.62 -15.36 -14.94
N ALA A 129 25.46 -15.99 -14.87
CA ALA A 129 24.20 -15.31 -15.13
C ALA A 129 23.94 -14.28 -14.02
N PRO A 130 23.52 -13.04 -14.35
CA PRO A 130 23.17 -12.06 -13.32
C PRO A 130 22.02 -12.62 -12.50
N GLY A 131 22.33 -13.04 -11.27
CA GLY A 131 21.34 -13.53 -10.32
C GLY A 131 20.31 -12.44 -10.07
N ARG A 132 19.06 -12.82 -10.10
CA ARG A 132 17.97 -11.94 -9.69
C ARG A 132 18.05 -11.79 -8.17
N ASN A 133 18.65 -10.70 -7.70
CA ASN A 133 18.66 -10.36 -6.27
C ASN A 133 17.34 -9.72 -5.88
N PRO A 134 16.33 -10.47 -5.41
CA PRO A 134 15.03 -9.92 -5.09
C PRO A 134 15.13 -8.94 -3.92
N VAL A 135 14.36 -7.87 -3.98
CA VAL A 135 14.09 -7.03 -2.81
C VAL A 135 12.90 -7.64 -2.09
N LEU A 136 13.10 -8.02 -0.85
CA LEU A 136 12.11 -8.73 -0.06
C LEU A 136 11.49 -7.83 1.02
N ILE A 137 10.19 -8.04 1.24
CA ILE A 137 9.50 -7.62 2.45
C ILE A 137 9.17 -8.86 3.28
N ALA A 138 9.49 -8.83 4.56
CA ALA A 138 9.31 -9.95 5.46
C ALA A 138 8.55 -9.54 6.71
N PHE A 139 7.66 -10.44 7.14
CA PHE A 139 6.82 -10.28 8.32
C PHE A 139 7.00 -11.49 9.23
N ALA A 140 7.11 -11.25 10.55
CA ALA A 140 7.10 -12.33 11.52
C ALA A 140 5.70 -12.97 11.58
N ASP A 141 5.66 -14.31 11.61
CA ASP A 141 4.46 -15.11 11.78
C ASP A 141 4.76 -16.17 12.86
N GLY A 142 4.64 -15.78 14.11
CA GLY A 142 5.10 -16.56 15.25
C GLY A 142 6.62 -16.81 15.20
N VAL A 143 7.02 -18.09 15.08
CA VAL A 143 8.44 -18.48 14.94
C VAL A 143 8.93 -18.48 13.48
N ASN A 144 8.04 -18.26 12.52
CA ASN A 144 8.32 -18.28 11.10
C ASN A 144 8.43 -16.88 10.53
N LEU A 145 9.12 -16.76 9.39
CA LEU A 145 9.21 -15.54 8.63
C LEU A 145 8.51 -15.72 7.28
N ARG A 146 7.47 -14.91 7.02
CA ARG A 146 6.83 -14.85 5.71
C ARG A 146 7.55 -13.82 4.86
N LYS A 147 8.15 -14.28 3.77
CA LYS A 147 8.89 -13.45 2.82
C LYS A 147 8.10 -13.31 1.53
N PHE A 148 8.11 -12.11 0.97
CA PHE A 148 7.51 -11.79 -0.32
C PHE A 148 8.51 -10.99 -1.16
N ASP A 149 8.54 -11.19 -2.47
CA ASP A 149 9.12 -10.18 -3.36
C ASP A 149 8.36 -8.86 -3.17
N LEU A 150 9.08 -7.79 -2.89
CA LEU A 150 8.48 -6.48 -2.56
C LEU A 150 7.59 -5.97 -3.70
N PHE A 151 8.01 -6.18 -4.94
CA PHE A 151 7.28 -5.64 -6.09
C PHE A 151 6.08 -6.53 -6.46
N GLU A 152 6.18 -7.85 -6.31
CA GLU A 152 5.03 -8.74 -6.43
C GLU A 152 3.99 -8.47 -5.34
N PHE A 153 4.44 -8.15 -4.13
CA PHE A 153 3.57 -7.72 -3.05
C PHE A 153 2.83 -6.41 -3.39
N THR A 154 3.53 -5.42 -3.95
CA THR A 154 2.89 -4.17 -4.40
C THR A 154 1.91 -4.40 -5.54
N ASP A 155 2.20 -5.33 -6.46
CA ASP A 155 1.30 -5.73 -7.56
C ASP A 155 0.02 -6.34 -7.03
N THR A 156 0.14 -7.24 -6.07
CA THR A 156 -1.02 -7.88 -5.42
C THR A 156 -1.90 -6.84 -4.74
N CYS A 157 -1.33 -5.92 -3.97
CA CYS A 157 -2.11 -4.83 -3.35
C CYS A 157 -2.88 -4.00 -4.39
N PHE A 158 -2.24 -3.66 -5.52
CA PHE A 158 -2.88 -2.89 -6.58
C PHE A 158 -4.01 -3.66 -7.26
N ALA A 159 -3.80 -4.93 -7.57
CA ALA A 159 -4.80 -5.79 -8.19
C ALA A 159 -6.03 -5.96 -7.30
N LEU A 160 -5.83 -6.19 -6.00
CA LEU A 160 -6.92 -6.32 -5.03
C LEU A 160 -7.78 -5.05 -4.95
N TRP A 161 -7.14 -3.88 -4.91
CA TRP A 161 -7.85 -2.61 -4.91
C TRP A 161 -8.56 -2.34 -6.23
N THR A 162 -7.93 -2.64 -7.38
CA THR A 162 -8.55 -2.47 -8.69
C THR A 162 -9.81 -3.31 -8.82
N ASP A 163 -9.75 -4.56 -8.40
CA ASP A 163 -10.87 -5.48 -8.42
C ASP A 163 -12.01 -5.03 -7.48
N PHE A 164 -11.68 -4.65 -6.25
CA PHE A 164 -12.65 -4.16 -5.27
C PHE A 164 -13.36 -2.89 -5.76
N ILE A 165 -12.60 -1.93 -6.29
CA ILE A 165 -13.19 -0.68 -6.80
C ILE A 165 -14.14 -0.96 -7.95
N ALA A 166 -13.74 -1.78 -8.91
CA ALA A 166 -14.57 -2.10 -10.06
C ALA A 166 -15.87 -2.83 -9.68
N ARG A 167 -15.81 -3.73 -8.70
CA ARG A 167 -16.96 -4.57 -8.34
C ARG A 167 -17.89 -3.94 -7.33
N GLU A 168 -17.35 -3.20 -6.36
CA GLU A 168 -18.13 -2.78 -5.19
C GLU A 168 -18.32 -1.26 -5.12
N VAL A 169 -17.35 -0.48 -5.60
CA VAL A 169 -17.38 0.98 -5.46
C VAL A 169 -18.00 1.65 -6.67
N GLU A 170 -17.64 1.21 -7.89
CA GLU A 170 -18.14 1.76 -9.16
C GLU A 170 -19.34 0.99 -9.70
N ALA A 171 -19.65 -0.18 -9.18
CA ALA A 171 -20.82 -0.92 -9.58
C ALA A 171 -22.11 -0.11 -9.29
N PRO A 172 -23.09 -0.12 -10.21
CA PRO A 172 -24.38 0.49 -9.93
C PRO A 172 -24.98 -0.15 -8.67
N ALA A 173 -25.59 0.70 -7.81
CA ALA A 173 -26.25 0.21 -6.61
C ALA A 173 -27.17 -0.97 -6.97
N ARG A 174 -26.93 -2.11 -6.35
CA ARG A 174 -27.80 -3.27 -6.50
C ARG A 174 -29.16 -2.89 -5.92
N GLY A 175 -30.12 -2.60 -6.79
CA GLY A 175 -31.51 -2.26 -6.45
C GLY A 175 -32.23 -3.40 -5.71
#